data_a7ec52ce2483c77398c796dc1b0ed0ae
#
_entry.id   a7ec52ce2483c77398c796dc1b0ed0ae
#
_cell.length_a   1.000
_cell.length_b   1.000
_cell.length_c   1.000
_cell.angle_alpha   90.00
_cell.angle_beta   90.00
_cell.angle_gamma   90.00
#
_symmetry.space_group_name_H-M   'P 1'
#
loop_
_entity.id
_entity.type
_entity.pdbx_description
1 polymer ?
#
loop_
_entity_poly.entity_id
_entity_poly.type
_entity_poly.pdbx_seq_one_letter_code
_entity_poly.pdbx_strand_id
1 'polypeptide(L)'
;RKSRVKFLNQSADLLLCLFPFEKDLLKEQNVNAVFIGHPLADSIQKEIDVEAARNILELKAKIVITLMPGSRSSEISRHAKLFLETAELLTNKLEDIEFVIPVVDSQIREQLMKILAAHLTDLKVSITDNINAALSASDLVITKSGTSTLEVALHKKPMVVVYKMSFISYWFLKIFNLVHTNFIALPNILLGKK
;
A
#
# COMPACT_ATOMS: atom_id res chain seq x y z
N ARG A 1 -1.02 -10.12 20.39
CA ARG A 1 -1.72 -10.95 21.40
C ARG A 1 -0.67 -11.53 22.36
N LYS A 2 -0.87 -11.38 23.68
CA LYS A 2 0.08 -11.86 24.72
C LYS A 2 0.49 -13.33 24.55
N SER A 3 -0.41 -14.21 24.06
CA SER A 3 -0.10 -15.61 23.78
C SER A 3 0.96 -15.83 22.69
N ARG A 4 1.02 -14.96 21.66
CA ARG A 4 2.03 -15.07 20.62
C ARG A 4 3.43 -14.68 21.10
N VAL A 5 3.52 -13.75 22.04
CA VAL A 5 4.81 -13.30 22.58
C VAL A 5 5.47 -14.40 23.41
N LYS A 6 4.69 -15.15 24.21
CA LYS A 6 5.21 -16.31 24.92
C LYS A 6 5.79 -17.37 23.97
N PHE A 7 5.12 -17.56 22.81
CA PHE A 7 5.61 -18.46 21.77
C PHE A 7 6.91 -17.95 21.12
N LEU A 8 7.02 -16.63 20.87
CA LEU A 8 8.23 -16.03 20.31
C LEU A 8 9.45 -16.25 21.21
N ASN A 9 9.32 -16.05 22.52
CA ASN A 9 10.38 -16.31 23.51
C ASN A 9 10.87 -17.75 23.55
N GLN A 10 10.00 -18.70 23.17
CA GLN A 10 10.33 -20.13 23.12
C GLN A 10 10.90 -20.58 21.78
N SER A 11 10.71 -19.80 20.74
CA SER A 11 10.99 -20.18 19.35
C SER A 11 12.16 -19.44 18.72
N ALA A 12 12.64 -18.37 19.34
CA ALA A 12 13.73 -17.55 18.79
C ALA A 12 14.59 -16.95 19.92
N ASP A 13 15.90 -17.01 19.74
CA ASP A 13 16.88 -16.42 20.65
C ASP A 13 16.98 -14.90 20.48
N LEU A 14 16.70 -14.41 19.27
CA LEU A 14 16.74 -13.01 18.90
C LEU A 14 15.70 -12.71 17.81
N LEU A 15 14.94 -11.63 17.98
CA LEU A 15 14.02 -11.10 16.98
C LEU A 15 14.58 -9.85 16.31
N LEU A 16 14.61 -9.85 14.99
CA LEU A 16 15.00 -8.70 14.18
C LEU A 16 13.74 -7.86 13.86
N CYS A 17 13.67 -6.65 14.40
CA CYS A 17 12.53 -5.75 14.22
C CYS A 17 12.78 -4.78 13.07
N LEU A 18 11.77 -4.61 12.20
CA LEU A 18 11.82 -3.69 11.08
C LEU A 18 11.39 -2.26 11.46
N PHE A 19 10.67 -2.11 12.58
CA PHE A 19 10.21 -0.82 13.09
C PHE A 19 10.69 -0.57 14.53
N PRO A 20 11.04 0.67 14.90
CA PRO A 20 11.53 0.99 16.24
C PRO A 20 10.54 0.60 17.34
N PHE A 21 9.24 0.88 17.15
CA PHE A 21 8.20 0.60 18.14
C PHE A 21 8.01 -0.91 18.43
N GLU A 22 8.35 -1.78 17.48
CA GLU A 22 8.28 -3.24 17.69
C GLU A 22 9.26 -3.69 18.75
N LYS A 23 10.49 -3.17 18.71
CA LYS A 23 11.52 -3.45 19.70
C LYS A 23 11.04 -3.09 21.11
N ASP A 24 10.45 -1.90 21.28
CA ASP A 24 10.01 -1.42 22.58
C ASP A 24 8.86 -2.28 23.13
N LEU A 25 7.86 -2.59 22.29
CA LEU A 25 6.74 -3.47 22.64
C LEU A 25 7.20 -4.89 23.02
N LEU A 26 8.22 -5.41 22.37
CA LEU A 26 8.75 -6.75 22.63
C LEU A 26 9.62 -6.75 23.91
N LYS A 27 10.39 -5.70 24.13
CA LYS A 27 11.20 -5.53 25.34
C LYS A 27 10.34 -5.51 26.61
N GLU A 28 9.20 -4.82 26.59
CA GLU A 28 8.23 -4.81 27.70
C GLU A 28 7.71 -6.21 28.05
N GLN A 29 7.84 -7.17 27.15
CA GLN A 29 7.40 -8.54 27.31
C GLN A 29 8.56 -9.54 27.45
N ASN A 30 9.76 -9.04 27.78
CA ASN A 30 10.99 -9.81 27.95
C ASN A 30 11.40 -10.63 26.73
N VAL A 31 11.09 -10.16 25.51
CA VAL A 31 11.57 -10.74 24.25
C VAL A 31 12.88 -10.06 23.86
N ASN A 32 13.90 -10.87 23.57
CA ASN A 32 15.16 -10.35 23.05
C ASN A 32 14.97 -9.87 21.61
N ALA A 33 15.01 -8.55 21.40
CA ALA A 33 14.71 -7.94 20.12
C ALA A 33 15.66 -6.78 19.79
N VAL A 34 16.08 -6.69 18.53
CA VAL A 34 16.91 -5.60 18.03
C VAL A 34 16.26 -4.96 16.81
N PHE A 35 16.28 -3.64 16.73
CA PHE A 35 15.85 -2.89 15.56
C PHE A 35 17.00 -2.86 14.55
N ILE A 36 16.71 -3.32 13.31
CA ILE A 36 17.69 -3.41 12.21
C ILE A 36 17.38 -2.47 11.05
N GLY A 37 16.24 -1.77 11.06
CA GLY A 37 15.74 -1.00 9.93
C GLY A 37 14.93 -1.85 8.94
N HIS A 38 14.37 -1.19 7.95
CA HIS A 38 13.54 -1.86 6.94
C HIS A 38 14.30 -1.94 5.61
N PRO A 39 14.48 -3.13 5.01
CA PRO A 39 15.25 -3.30 3.76
C PRO A 39 14.80 -2.42 2.59
N LEU A 40 13.50 -2.13 2.51
CA LEU A 40 12.98 -1.21 1.50
C LEU A 40 13.57 0.20 1.59
N ALA A 41 13.95 0.65 2.81
CA ALA A 41 14.55 1.96 2.98
C ALA A 41 15.95 2.06 2.34
N ASP A 42 16.64 0.93 2.25
CA ASP A 42 17.97 0.85 1.62
C ASP A 42 17.87 0.63 0.11
N SER A 43 16.77 0.02 -0.37
CA SER A 43 16.58 -0.31 -1.79
C SER A 43 16.00 0.85 -2.63
N ILE A 44 15.35 1.82 -1.99
CA ILE A 44 14.75 2.95 -2.69
C ILE A 44 15.77 4.09 -2.81
N GLN A 45 15.94 4.61 -4.01
CA GLN A 45 16.84 5.73 -4.28
C GLN A 45 16.43 6.99 -3.50
N LYS A 46 17.40 7.68 -2.91
CA LYS A 46 17.17 8.92 -2.15
C LYS A 46 16.65 10.05 -3.04
N GLU A 47 17.11 10.10 -4.28
CA GLU A 47 16.67 11.04 -5.31
C GLU A 47 15.77 10.31 -6.30
N ILE A 48 14.57 10.85 -6.49
CA ILE A 48 13.55 10.26 -7.36
C ILE A 48 13.56 11.06 -8.67
N ASP A 49 13.94 10.40 -9.75
CA ASP A 49 13.84 10.94 -11.09
C ASP A 49 12.42 10.65 -11.64
N VAL A 50 11.55 11.63 -11.51
CA VAL A 50 10.15 11.57 -11.97
C VAL A 50 10.07 11.46 -13.48
N GLU A 51 10.91 12.23 -14.20
CA GLU A 51 10.88 12.29 -15.66
C GLU A 51 11.36 10.98 -16.29
N ALA A 52 12.46 10.42 -15.78
CA ALA A 52 12.93 9.10 -16.22
C ALA A 52 11.87 8.01 -15.94
N ALA A 53 11.21 8.06 -14.78
CA ALA A 53 10.16 7.10 -14.44
C ALA A 53 8.94 7.21 -15.37
N ARG A 54 8.51 8.42 -15.72
CA ARG A 54 7.43 8.66 -16.69
C ARG A 54 7.80 8.18 -18.09
N ASN A 55 9.03 8.41 -18.52
CA ASN A 55 9.53 7.92 -19.81
C ASN A 55 9.56 6.38 -19.86
N ILE A 56 9.99 5.69 -18.80
CA ILE A 56 9.97 4.22 -18.71
C ILE A 56 8.55 3.66 -18.87
N LEU A 57 7.56 4.36 -18.33
CA LEU A 57 6.16 3.94 -18.38
C LEU A 57 5.36 4.56 -19.53
N GLU A 58 6.03 5.34 -20.41
CA GLU A 58 5.42 6.02 -21.56
C GLU A 58 4.25 6.96 -21.19
N LEU A 59 4.29 7.53 -19.97
CA LEU A 59 3.25 8.41 -19.45
C LEU A 59 3.45 9.83 -19.99
N LYS A 60 2.36 10.43 -20.49
CA LYS A 60 2.38 11.75 -21.15
C LYS A 60 1.54 12.78 -20.42
N ALA A 61 0.59 12.35 -19.57
CA ALA A 61 -0.29 13.27 -18.88
C ALA A 61 0.45 14.12 -17.85
N LYS A 62 -0.07 15.33 -17.64
CA LYS A 62 0.42 16.26 -16.63
C LYS A 62 0.27 15.69 -15.21
N ILE A 63 -0.84 15.00 -14.96
CA ILE A 63 -1.15 14.40 -13.65
C ILE A 63 -1.10 12.89 -13.78
N VAL A 64 -0.29 12.25 -12.93
CA VAL A 64 -0.17 10.79 -12.85
C VAL A 64 -0.57 10.32 -11.46
N ILE A 65 -1.57 9.45 -11.40
CA ILE A 65 -2.03 8.86 -10.13
C ILE A 65 -1.79 7.36 -10.14
N THR A 66 -1.04 6.88 -9.17
CA THR A 66 -0.88 5.43 -8.96
C THR A 66 -2.01 4.88 -8.10
N LEU A 67 -2.64 3.81 -8.57
CA LEU A 67 -3.70 3.09 -7.89
C LEU A 67 -3.17 1.75 -7.37
N MET A 68 -3.21 1.54 -6.05
CA MET A 68 -2.74 0.30 -5.41
C MET A 68 -3.88 -0.40 -4.66
N PRO A 69 -4.77 -1.12 -5.38
CA PRO A 69 -5.96 -1.74 -4.78
C PRO A 69 -5.64 -2.96 -3.91
N GLY A 70 -4.42 -3.49 -4.00
CA GLY A 70 -3.94 -4.63 -3.24
C GLY A 70 -2.98 -5.51 -4.02
N SER A 71 -2.41 -6.51 -3.33
CA SER A 71 -1.45 -7.48 -3.88
C SER A 71 -1.97 -8.92 -3.88
N ARG A 72 -3.17 -9.17 -3.35
CA ARG A 72 -3.80 -10.49 -3.30
C ARG A 72 -5.12 -10.48 -4.07
N SER A 73 -5.47 -11.62 -4.70
CA SER A 73 -6.69 -11.77 -5.48
C SER A 73 -7.96 -11.31 -4.74
N SER A 74 -8.09 -11.66 -3.45
CA SER A 74 -9.22 -11.24 -2.61
C SER A 74 -9.25 -9.73 -2.32
N GLU A 75 -8.10 -9.07 -2.31
CA GLU A 75 -7.99 -7.62 -2.15
C GLU A 75 -8.40 -6.92 -3.45
N ILE A 76 -7.88 -7.39 -4.59
CA ILE A 76 -8.25 -6.89 -5.92
C ILE A 76 -9.76 -6.99 -6.14
N SER A 77 -10.36 -8.16 -5.90
CA SER A 77 -11.82 -8.35 -6.04
C SER A 77 -12.64 -7.37 -5.22
N ARG A 78 -12.12 -6.93 -4.08
CA ARG A 78 -12.83 -6.05 -3.14
C ARG A 78 -12.65 -4.57 -3.45
N HIS A 79 -11.45 -4.18 -3.91
CA HIS A 79 -11.07 -2.77 -4.01
C HIS A 79 -10.97 -2.27 -5.45
N ALA A 80 -10.64 -3.12 -6.45
CA ALA A 80 -10.33 -2.64 -7.80
C ALA A 80 -11.48 -1.82 -8.40
N LYS A 81 -12.71 -2.32 -8.31
CA LYS A 81 -13.88 -1.58 -8.82
C LYS A 81 -14.01 -0.19 -8.18
N LEU A 82 -13.86 -0.09 -6.86
CA LEU A 82 -13.93 1.21 -6.15
C LEU A 82 -12.82 2.17 -6.62
N PHE A 83 -11.62 1.66 -6.86
CA PHE A 83 -10.49 2.47 -7.33
C PHE A 83 -10.72 2.97 -8.75
N LEU A 84 -11.32 2.14 -9.64
CA LEU A 84 -11.67 2.54 -11.00
C LEU A 84 -12.81 3.56 -11.03
N GLU A 85 -13.86 3.37 -10.24
CA GLU A 85 -14.94 4.35 -10.06
C GLU A 85 -14.39 5.70 -9.55
N THR A 86 -13.40 5.66 -8.66
CA THR A 86 -12.71 6.87 -8.19
C THR A 86 -11.89 7.52 -9.30
N ALA A 87 -11.21 6.74 -10.13
CA ALA A 87 -10.46 7.23 -11.28
C ALA A 87 -11.38 7.93 -12.30
N GLU A 88 -12.55 7.37 -12.58
CA GLU A 88 -13.57 8.01 -13.43
C GLU A 88 -14.02 9.37 -12.88
N LEU A 89 -14.32 9.43 -11.57
CA LEU A 89 -14.71 10.68 -10.93
C LEU A 89 -13.60 11.74 -11.01
N LEU A 90 -12.34 11.32 -10.96
CA LEU A 90 -11.19 12.22 -11.10
C LEU A 90 -11.01 12.67 -12.54
N THR A 91 -11.16 11.78 -13.53
CA THR A 91 -11.09 12.14 -14.96
C THR A 91 -12.17 13.15 -15.36
N ASN A 92 -13.36 13.06 -14.74
CA ASN A 92 -14.44 14.04 -14.97
C ASN A 92 -14.15 15.43 -14.36
N LYS A 93 -13.17 15.54 -13.46
CA LYS A 93 -12.85 16.79 -12.75
C LYS A 93 -11.50 17.39 -13.10
N LEU A 94 -10.59 16.58 -13.57
CA LEU A 94 -9.20 16.94 -13.85
C LEU A 94 -8.91 16.64 -15.33
N GLU A 95 -8.34 17.62 -16.00
CA GLU A 95 -7.84 17.45 -17.36
C GLU A 95 -6.46 16.82 -17.34
N ASP A 96 -6.13 16.09 -18.41
CA ASP A 96 -4.79 15.53 -18.66
C ASP A 96 -4.26 14.65 -17.51
N ILE A 97 -5.03 13.62 -17.19
CA ILE A 97 -4.74 12.65 -16.12
C ILE A 97 -4.55 11.24 -16.69
N GLU A 98 -3.58 10.52 -16.17
CA GLU A 98 -3.32 9.09 -16.41
C GLU A 98 -3.20 8.34 -15.10
N PHE A 99 -3.57 7.05 -15.13
CA PHE A 99 -3.49 6.17 -13.97
C PHE A 99 -2.51 5.04 -14.22
N VAL A 100 -1.81 4.63 -13.16
CA VAL A 100 -0.90 3.49 -13.20
C VAL A 100 -1.27 2.50 -12.10
N ILE A 101 -1.35 1.21 -12.45
CA ILE A 101 -1.61 0.14 -11.47
C ILE A 101 -0.41 -0.80 -11.46
N PRO A 102 0.45 -0.76 -10.42
CA PRO A 102 1.50 -1.74 -10.26
C PRO A 102 0.93 -3.10 -9.82
N VAL A 103 1.46 -4.16 -10.39
CA VAL A 103 1.06 -5.55 -10.10
C VAL A 103 2.27 -6.39 -9.69
N VAL A 104 2.04 -7.37 -8.81
CA VAL A 104 3.10 -8.21 -8.26
C VAL A 104 3.36 -9.48 -9.07
N ASP A 105 2.35 -9.95 -9.82
CA ASP A 105 2.43 -11.16 -10.62
C ASP A 105 1.43 -11.17 -11.79
N SER A 106 1.56 -12.17 -12.66
CA SER A 106 0.72 -12.33 -13.85
C SER A 106 -0.75 -12.65 -13.52
N GLN A 107 -1.02 -13.36 -12.43
CA GLN A 107 -2.38 -13.72 -12.01
C GLN A 107 -3.16 -12.47 -11.60
N ILE A 108 -2.53 -11.58 -10.83
CA ILE A 108 -3.13 -10.31 -10.44
C ILE A 108 -3.32 -9.40 -11.66
N ARG A 109 -2.35 -9.38 -12.59
CA ARG A 109 -2.47 -8.66 -13.86
C ARG A 109 -3.70 -9.13 -14.65
N GLU A 110 -3.84 -10.43 -14.85
CA GLU A 110 -4.97 -10.99 -15.60
C GLU A 110 -6.33 -10.66 -14.93
N GLN A 111 -6.41 -10.77 -13.61
CA GLN A 111 -7.60 -10.42 -12.85
C GLN A 111 -7.96 -8.94 -13.02
N LEU A 112 -6.99 -8.04 -12.95
CA LEU A 112 -7.19 -6.60 -13.15
C LEU A 112 -7.63 -6.29 -14.58
N MET A 113 -7.01 -6.91 -15.58
CA MET A 113 -7.40 -6.73 -16.99
C MET A 113 -8.86 -7.13 -17.23
N LYS A 114 -9.32 -8.24 -16.63
CA LYS A 114 -10.74 -8.65 -16.70
C LYS A 114 -11.66 -7.62 -16.06
N ILE A 115 -11.28 -7.05 -14.92
CA ILE A 115 -12.06 -6.02 -14.23
C ILE A 115 -12.09 -4.73 -15.06
N LEU A 116 -10.97 -4.30 -15.61
CA LEU A 116 -10.87 -3.12 -16.48
C LEU A 116 -11.74 -3.28 -17.73
N ALA A 117 -11.65 -4.43 -18.40
CA ALA A 117 -12.46 -4.71 -19.59
C ALA A 117 -13.98 -4.69 -19.30
N ALA A 118 -14.38 -5.14 -18.12
CA ALA A 118 -15.78 -5.11 -17.68
C ALA A 118 -16.26 -3.71 -17.24
N HIS A 119 -15.33 -2.78 -16.98
CA HIS A 119 -15.65 -1.44 -16.49
C HIS A 119 -16.09 -0.47 -17.60
N LEU A 120 -15.88 -0.83 -18.87
CA LEU A 120 -16.34 -0.10 -20.07
C LEU A 120 -16.10 1.42 -20.04
N THR A 121 -14.90 1.86 -19.69
CA THR A 121 -14.55 3.28 -19.60
C THR A 121 -13.35 3.66 -20.45
N ASP A 122 -13.28 4.93 -20.86
CA ASP A 122 -12.15 5.50 -21.60
C ASP A 122 -11.02 5.93 -20.67
N LEU A 123 -10.87 5.28 -19.50
CA LEU A 123 -9.79 5.56 -18.57
C LEU A 123 -8.43 5.24 -19.16
N LYS A 124 -7.52 6.20 -19.16
CA LYS A 124 -6.10 5.97 -19.48
C LYS A 124 -5.42 5.28 -18.30
N VAL A 125 -5.41 3.95 -18.31
CA VAL A 125 -4.83 3.12 -17.24
C VAL A 125 -3.73 2.25 -17.82
N SER A 126 -2.52 2.37 -17.27
CA SER A 126 -1.39 1.50 -17.55
C SER A 126 -1.19 0.49 -16.42
N ILE A 127 -0.92 -0.78 -16.74
CA ILE A 127 -0.56 -1.82 -15.76
C ILE A 127 0.92 -2.14 -15.91
N THR A 128 1.68 -2.06 -14.84
CA THR A 128 3.12 -2.31 -14.82
C THR A 128 3.51 -3.30 -13.71
N ASP A 129 4.60 -4.03 -13.89
CA ASP A 129 5.28 -4.81 -12.84
C ASP A 129 6.39 -4.02 -12.14
N ASN A 130 6.73 -2.84 -12.67
CA ASN A 130 7.72 -1.95 -12.08
C ASN A 130 7.08 -1.00 -11.07
N ILE A 131 6.95 -1.46 -9.82
CA ILE A 131 6.37 -0.65 -8.73
C ILE A 131 7.20 0.61 -8.44
N ASN A 132 8.53 0.52 -8.55
CA ASN A 132 9.40 1.67 -8.30
C ASN A 132 9.18 2.77 -9.35
N ALA A 133 9.07 2.41 -10.63
CA ALA A 133 8.76 3.37 -11.68
C ALA A 133 7.35 3.96 -11.49
N ALA A 134 6.34 3.14 -11.16
CA ALA A 134 4.98 3.60 -10.92
C ALA A 134 4.93 4.63 -9.79
N LEU A 135 5.56 4.34 -8.65
CA LEU A 135 5.59 5.25 -7.51
C LEU A 135 6.42 6.51 -7.81
N SER A 136 7.57 6.36 -8.48
CA SER A 136 8.42 7.50 -8.83
C SER A 136 7.71 8.46 -9.80
N ALA A 137 6.98 7.95 -10.79
CA ALA A 137 6.26 8.74 -11.79
C ALA A 137 5.06 9.52 -11.22
N SER A 138 4.52 9.10 -10.07
CA SER A 138 3.25 9.60 -9.54
C SER A 138 3.34 10.98 -8.91
N ASP A 139 2.26 11.75 -9.04
CA ASP A 139 1.99 12.96 -8.25
C ASP A 139 1.22 12.64 -6.97
N LEU A 140 0.35 11.63 -7.03
CA LEU A 140 -0.47 11.14 -5.91
C LEU A 140 -0.61 9.63 -5.99
N VAL A 141 -0.73 8.99 -4.84
CA VAL A 141 -1.00 7.54 -4.75
C VAL A 141 -2.30 7.32 -3.99
N ILE A 142 -3.21 6.53 -4.56
CA ILE A 142 -4.37 5.99 -3.86
C ILE A 142 -4.05 4.53 -3.53
N THR A 143 -3.92 4.20 -2.26
CA THR A 143 -3.47 2.88 -1.82
C THR A 143 -4.41 2.26 -0.80
N LYS A 144 -4.56 0.95 -0.88
CA LYS A 144 -5.19 0.18 0.20
C LYS A 144 -4.27 0.15 1.42
N SER A 145 -4.84 0.27 2.62
CA SER A 145 -4.07 0.12 3.86
C SER A 145 -3.30 -1.20 3.91
N GLY A 146 -2.02 -1.13 4.21
CA GLY A 146 -1.10 -2.25 4.28
C GLY A 146 0.37 -1.81 4.24
N THR A 147 1.27 -2.76 3.99
CA THR A 147 2.72 -2.51 3.87
C THR A 147 3.07 -1.57 2.70
N SER A 148 2.26 -1.55 1.64
CA SER A 148 2.41 -0.62 0.51
C SER A 148 2.42 0.86 0.93
N THR A 149 1.77 1.22 2.04
CA THR A 149 1.82 2.61 2.54
C THR A 149 3.24 3.01 2.96
N LEU A 150 4.08 2.07 3.38
CA LEU A 150 5.49 2.31 3.67
C LEU A 150 6.27 2.58 2.37
N GLU A 151 6.06 1.77 1.33
CA GLU A 151 6.70 1.97 0.02
C GLU A 151 6.38 3.36 -0.55
N VAL A 152 5.11 3.76 -0.49
CA VAL A 152 4.68 5.11 -0.92
C VAL A 152 5.35 6.21 -0.11
N ALA A 153 5.44 6.04 1.22
CA ALA A 153 6.09 7.01 2.10
C ALA A 153 7.60 7.14 1.81
N LEU A 154 8.28 6.02 1.55
CA LEU A 154 9.70 5.99 1.18
C LEU A 154 9.95 6.67 -0.18
N HIS A 155 9.01 6.58 -1.12
CA HIS A 155 9.03 7.34 -2.37
C HIS A 155 8.62 8.82 -2.19
N LYS A 156 8.38 9.27 -0.96
CA LYS A 156 8.01 10.66 -0.62
C LYS A 156 6.78 11.16 -1.37
N LYS A 157 5.85 10.26 -1.70
CA LYS A 157 4.64 10.61 -2.45
C LYS A 157 3.47 10.90 -1.52
N PRO A 158 2.68 11.94 -1.80
CA PRO A 158 1.39 12.14 -1.12
C PRO A 158 0.50 10.93 -1.36
N MET A 159 -0.27 10.52 -0.35
CA MET A 159 -1.12 9.36 -0.49
C MET A 159 -2.49 9.53 0.16
N VAL A 160 -3.49 8.90 -0.44
CA VAL A 160 -4.80 8.65 0.15
C VAL A 160 -4.88 7.17 0.50
N VAL A 161 -5.08 6.86 1.79
CA VAL A 161 -5.16 5.47 2.25
C VAL A 161 -6.61 5.07 2.40
N VAL A 162 -6.99 4.00 1.71
CA VAL A 162 -8.35 3.46 1.67
C VAL A 162 -8.36 2.06 2.28
N TYR A 163 -9.42 1.74 3.02
CA TYR A 163 -9.62 0.40 3.50
C TYR A 163 -11.11 0.03 3.47
N LYS A 164 -11.43 -1.01 2.71
CA LYS A 164 -12.77 -1.59 2.65
C LYS A 164 -12.71 -3.01 3.21
N MET A 165 -13.39 -3.25 4.31
CA MET A 165 -13.51 -4.58 4.87
C MET A 165 -14.89 -5.19 4.59
N SER A 166 -14.99 -6.52 4.67
CA SER A 166 -16.30 -7.16 4.61
C SER A 166 -17.16 -6.77 5.82
N PHE A 167 -18.48 -6.73 5.63
CA PHE A 167 -19.41 -6.44 6.71
C PHE A 167 -19.24 -7.39 7.90
N ILE A 168 -19.03 -8.68 7.65
CA ILE A 168 -18.79 -9.70 8.67
C ILE A 168 -17.51 -9.40 9.45
N SER A 169 -16.42 -9.06 8.77
CA SER A 169 -15.15 -8.71 9.43
C SER A 169 -15.28 -7.45 10.28
N TYR A 170 -16.02 -6.44 9.81
CA TYR A 170 -16.27 -5.23 10.56
C TYR A 170 -17.02 -5.51 11.86
N TRP A 171 -18.12 -6.27 11.78
CA TRP A 171 -18.91 -6.67 12.95
C TRP A 171 -18.09 -7.49 13.95
N PHE A 172 -17.30 -8.45 13.46
CA PHE A 172 -16.43 -9.26 14.28
C PHE A 172 -15.39 -8.41 15.04
N LEU A 173 -14.72 -7.50 14.36
CA LEU A 173 -13.74 -6.58 14.97
C LEU A 173 -14.40 -5.67 16.01
N LYS A 174 -15.62 -5.19 15.74
CA LYS A 174 -16.38 -4.32 16.64
C LYS A 174 -16.85 -5.05 17.90
N ILE A 175 -17.42 -6.25 17.75
CA ILE A 175 -17.93 -7.07 18.87
C ILE A 175 -16.78 -7.47 19.80
N PHE A 176 -15.64 -7.90 19.25
CA PHE A 176 -14.50 -8.37 20.04
C PHE A 176 -13.51 -7.27 20.42
N ASN A 177 -13.83 -6.01 20.13
CA ASN A 177 -12.99 -4.84 20.43
C ASN A 177 -11.50 -5.05 20.06
N LEU A 178 -11.25 -5.64 18.88
CA LEU A 178 -9.92 -6.04 18.42
C LEU A 178 -9.11 -4.92 17.78
N VAL A 179 -9.72 -3.76 17.55
CA VAL A 179 -9.05 -2.58 16.99
C VAL A 179 -8.58 -1.70 18.13
N HIS A 180 -7.30 -1.76 18.44
CA HIS A 180 -6.66 -0.98 19.50
C HIS A 180 -5.86 0.23 18.96
N THR A 181 -5.95 0.53 17.67
CA THR A 181 -5.21 1.64 17.07
C THR A 181 -6.16 2.68 16.50
N ASN A 182 -5.85 3.95 16.73
CA ASN A 182 -6.56 5.08 16.15
C ASN A 182 -6.18 5.32 14.67
N PHE A 183 -5.20 4.57 14.15
CA PHE A 183 -4.64 4.75 12.82
C PHE A 183 -4.66 3.44 12.03
N ILE A 184 -4.95 3.56 10.74
CA ILE A 184 -5.02 2.41 9.81
C ILE A 184 -3.76 2.33 8.94
N ALA A 185 -3.09 3.45 8.69
CA ALA A 185 -1.89 3.51 7.87
C ALA A 185 -0.62 3.47 8.70
N LEU A 186 0.38 2.72 8.24
CA LEU A 186 1.70 2.61 8.88
C LEU A 186 2.37 3.98 9.11
N PRO A 187 2.41 4.93 8.17
CA PRO A 187 2.97 6.25 8.41
C PRO A 187 2.32 6.99 9.60
N ASN A 188 0.99 6.90 9.73
CA ASN A 188 0.30 7.52 10.85
C ASN A 188 0.61 6.86 12.19
N ILE A 189 0.81 5.52 12.20
CA ILE A 189 1.23 4.77 13.39
C ILE A 189 2.64 5.20 13.81
N LEU A 190 3.56 5.34 12.85
CA LEU A 190 4.94 5.75 13.11
C LEU A 190 5.03 7.20 13.62
N LEU A 191 4.21 8.09 13.08
CA LEU A 191 4.19 9.52 13.45
C LEU A 191 3.35 9.80 14.70
N GLY A 192 2.48 8.88 15.13
CA GLY A 192 1.56 9.06 16.25
C GLY A 192 0.49 10.13 16.01
N LYS A 193 0.28 10.55 14.75
CA LYS A 193 -0.67 11.62 14.36
C LYS A 193 -1.30 11.35 13.00
N LYS A 194 -2.44 12.05 12.73
CA LYS A 194 -3.15 12.04 11.44
C LYS A 194 -2.41 12.84 10.39
#